data_8c99ecc4d2cc1a5b9c51cc99e5c211f4
#
_entry.id   8c99ecc4d2cc1a5b9c51cc99e5c211f4
#
_cell.length_a   1.000
_cell.length_b   1.000
_cell.length_c   1.000
_cell.angle_alpha   90.00
_cell.angle_beta   90.00
_cell.angle_gamma   90.00
#
_symmetry.space_group_name_H-M   'P 1'
#
loop_
_entity.id
_entity.type
_entity.pdbx_description
1 polymer ?
#
loop_
_entity_poly.entity_id
_entity_poly.type
_entity_poly.pdbx_seq_one_letter_code
_entity_poly.pdbx_strand_id
1 'polypeptide(L)' 'MHTLEFQLQEEYIELFKLIKLLDLVDSGAQAKLIVGDGYVRRNGEVETRKRAKIVSGDVLEVGEEVTITIKAR' A
#
# COMPACT_ATOMS: atom_id res chain seq x y z
N MET A 1 -3.58 -14.78 6.92
CA MET A 1 -3.16 -13.94 5.77
C MET A 1 -4.38 -13.45 5.03
N HIS A 2 -4.47 -12.17 4.80
CA HIS A 2 -5.59 -11.56 4.10
C HIS A 2 -5.12 -11.03 2.75
N THR A 3 -5.93 -11.28 1.73
CA THR A 3 -5.68 -10.73 0.39
C THR A 3 -6.77 -9.73 0.07
N LEU A 4 -6.37 -8.53 -0.26
CA LEU A 4 -7.28 -7.45 -0.63
C LEU A 4 -7.03 -7.05 -2.08
N GLU A 5 -8.07 -6.53 -2.72
CA GLU A 5 -7.96 -5.96 -4.04
C GLU A 5 -8.33 -4.49 -3.96
N PHE A 6 -7.58 -3.65 -4.63
CA PHE A 6 -7.89 -2.23 -4.71
C PHE A 6 -7.95 -1.82 -6.16
N GLN A 7 -9.08 -1.26 -6.56
CA GLN A 7 -9.27 -0.77 -7.93
C GLN A 7 -8.95 0.72 -7.97
N LEU A 8 -7.97 1.09 -8.80
CA LEU A 8 -7.60 2.49 -8.96
C LEU A 8 -8.73 3.26 -9.64
N GLN A 9 -8.99 4.46 -9.15
CA GLN A 9 -9.92 5.39 -9.79
C GLN A 9 -9.18 6.38 -10.67
N GLU A 10 -7.88 6.52 -10.44
CA GLU A 10 -7.00 7.44 -11.16
C GLU A 10 -5.78 6.66 -11.67
N GLU A 11 -4.79 7.36 -12.21
CA GLU A 11 -3.58 6.72 -12.74
C GLU A 11 -2.73 6.08 -11.65
N TYR A 12 -2.73 6.65 -10.45
CA TYR A 12 -1.97 6.14 -9.33
C TYR A 12 -2.59 6.59 -8.02
N ILE A 13 -2.11 5.99 -6.93
CA ILE A 13 -2.41 6.45 -5.58
C ILE A 13 -1.11 6.45 -4.78
N GLU A 14 -0.93 7.44 -3.91
CA GLU A 14 0.23 7.47 -3.04
C GLU A 14 0.13 6.36 -2.00
N LEU A 15 1.25 5.70 -1.71
CA LEU A 15 1.28 4.51 -0.86
C LEU A 15 0.64 4.73 0.51
N PHE A 16 1.00 5.80 1.22
CA PHE A 16 0.44 6.02 2.55
C PHE A 16 -1.07 6.26 2.51
N LYS A 17 -1.56 6.88 1.45
CA LYS A 17 -3.00 7.11 1.28
C LYS A 17 -3.74 5.82 1.04
N LEU A 18 -3.16 4.91 0.27
CA LEU A 18 -3.75 3.61 0.02
C LEU A 18 -3.90 2.81 1.31
N ILE A 19 -2.86 2.80 2.13
CA ILE A 19 -2.87 2.07 3.40
C ILE A 19 -3.96 2.61 4.33
N LYS A 20 -4.08 3.94 4.40
CA LYS A 20 -5.12 4.57 5.22
C LYS A 20 -6.51 4.28 4.64
N LEU A 21 -6.66 4.35 3.34
CA LEU A 21 -7.95 4.15 2.68
C LEU A 21 -8.47 2.74 2.90
N LEU A 22 -7.59 1.76 2.98
CA LEU A 22 -7.96 0.37 3.26
C LEU A 22 -8.15 0.09 4.75
N ASP A 23 -8.05 1.13 5.56
CA ASP A 23 -8.32 1.04 6.99
C ASP A 23 -7.36 0.11 7.74
N LEU A 24 -6.14 0.00 7.24
CA LEU A 24 -5.11 -0.83 7.86
C LEU A 24 -4.41 -0.13 9.01
N VAL A 25 -4.59 1.18 9.11
CA VAL A 25 -4.02 2.02 10.16
C VAL A 25 -5.06 3.05 10.57
N ASP A 26 -4.86 3.71 11.71
CA ASP A 26 -5.80 4.68 12.25
C ASP A 26 -5.67 6.07 11.64
N SER A 27 -4.51 6.41 11.11
CA SER A 27 -4.27 7.76 10.58
C SER A 27 -3.23 7.74 9.47
N GLY A 28 -3.20 8.84 8.69
CA GLY A 28 -2.17 9.03 7.68
C GLY A 28 -0.77 9.10 8.27
N ALA A 29 -0.63 9.67 9.47
CA ALA A 29 0.66 9.72 10.15
C ALA A 29 1.16 8.32 10.47
N GLN A 30 0.28 7.44 10.95
CA GLN A 30 0.64 6.06 11.23
C GLN A 30 1.00 5.31 9.95
N ALA A 31 0.28 5.57 8.85
CA ALA A 31 0.61 4.98 7.56
C ALA A 31 2.02 5.35 7.14
N LYS A 32 2.40 6.62 7.30
CA LYS A 32 3.74 7.09 6.96
C LYS A 32 4.81 6.42 7.82
N LEU A 33 4.51 6.18 9.09
CA LEU A 33 5.45 5.51 9.99
C LEU A 33 5.72 4.08 9.54
N ILE A 34 4.69 3.30 9.26
CA ILE A 34 4.91 1.90 8.87
C ILE A 34 5.63 1.78 7.54
N VAL A 35 5.36 2.68 6.61
CA VAL A 35 6.09 2.70 5.34
C VAL A 35 7.55 3.02 5.57
N GLY A 36 7.83 4.07 6.34
CA GLY A 36 9.20 4.47 6.64
C GLY A 36 9.99 3.43 7.41
N ASP A 37 9.31 2.61 8.21
CA ASP A 37 9.94 1.55 8.99
C ASP A 37 10.19 0.26 8.18
N GLY A 38 9.78 0.22 6.93
CA GLY A 38 10.04 -0.93 6.08
C GLY A 38 9.03 -2.06 6.20
N TYR A 39 7.84 -1.80 6.73
CA TYR A 39 6.79 -2.81 6.85
C TYR A 39 6.10 -3.13 5.55
N VAL A 40 6.28 -2.31 4.53
CA VAL A 40 5.58 -2.47 3.27
C VAL A 40 6.54 -2.92 2.18
N ARG A 41 6.14 -3.96 1.46
CA ARG A 41 6.85 -4.41 0.27
C ARG A 41 6.02 -4.14 -0.97
N ARG A 42 6.67 -3.75 -2.02
CA ARG A 42 6.06 -3.52 -3.33
C ARG A 42 6.72 -4.46 -4.32
N ASN A 43 5.92 -5.37 -4.87
CA ASN A 43 6.43 -6.36 -5.83
C ASN A 43 7.64 -7.14 -5.29
N GLY A 44 7.59 -7.48 -4.00
CA GLY A 44 8.62 -8.27 -3.34
C GLY A 44 9.78 -7.49 -2.75
N GLU A 45 9.83 -6.18 -2.95
CA GLU A 45 10.90 -5.33 -2.42
C GLU A 45 10.38 -4.34 -1.41
N VAL A 46 11.17 -4.08 -0.37
CA VAL A 46 10.80 -3.11 0.65
C VAL A 46 10.67 -1.72 0.03
N GLU A 47 9.54 -1.07 0.28
CA GLU A 47 9.29 0.28 -0.17
C GLU A 47 9.19 1.19 1.04
N THR A 48 10.11 2.15 1.15
CA THR A 48 10.13 3.10 2.27
C THR A 48 9.68 4.50 1.90
N ARG A 49 9.43 4.75 0.63
CA ARG A 49 8.95 6.05 0.17
C ARG A 49 7.46 6.17 0.45
N LYS A 50 7.10 7.08 1.33
CA LYS A 50 5.73 7.27 1.79
C LYS A 50 4.78 7.67 0.68
N ARG A 51 5.27 8.43 -0.28
CA ARG A 51 4.49 8.94 -1.42
C ARG A 51 4.78 8.21 -2.71
N ALA A 52 5.28 6.96 -2.62
CA ALA A 52 5.49 6.16 -3.81
C ALA A 52 4.19 6.05 -4.61
N LYS A 53 4.29 6.23 -5.92
CA LYS A 53 3.12 6.15 -6.80
C LYS A 53 2.79 4.69 -7.07
N ILE A 54 1.69 4.23 -6.52
CA ILE A 54 1.23 2.86 -6.69
C ILE A 54 0.30 2.82 -7.90
N VAL A 55 0.59 1.92 -8.82
CA VAL A 55 -0.12 1.82 -10.09
C VAL A 55 -0.73 0.43 -10.27
N SER A 56 -1.57 0.28 -11.29
CA SER A 56 -2.17 -1.02 -11.58
C SER A 56 -1.09 -2.05 -11.90
N GLY A 57 -1.30 -3.26 -11.46
CA GLY A 57 -0.33 -4.34 -11.59
C GLY A 57 0.62 -4.48 -10.41
N ASP A 58 0.67 -3.48 -9.54
CA ASP A 58 1.49 -3.58 -8.33
C ASP A 58 0.84 -4.55 -7.34
N VAL A 59 1.70 -5.25 -6.60
CA VAL A 59 1.28 -6.10 -5.49
C VAL A 59 2.00 -5.61 -4.26
N LEU A 60 1.24 -5.24 -3.24
CA LEU A 60 1.79 -4.73 -1.99
C LEU A 60 1.60 -5.74 -0.88
N GLU A 61 2.58 -5.81 0.01
CA GLU A 61 2.48 -6.60 1.22
C GLU A 61 2.68 -5.65 2.40
N VAL A 62 1.74 -5.69 3.35
CA VAL A 62 1.81 -4.87 4.55
C VAL A 62 2.03 -5.83 5.72
N GLY A 63 3.25 -5.80 6.26
CA GLY A 63 3.66 -6.79 7.24
C GLY A 63 3.68 -8.17 6.59
N GLU A 64 3.37 -9.20 7.37
CA GLU A 64 3.27 -10.57 6.86
C GLU A 64 1.81 -11.03 6.74
N GLU A 65 0.87 -10.12 6.98
CA GLU A 65 -0.53 -10.47 7.13
C GLU A 65 -1.42 -10.08 5.97
N VAL A 66 -1.08 -9.01 5.26
CA VAL A 66 -1.96 -8.44 4.24
C VAL A 66 -1.25 -8.32 2.91
N THR A 67 -1.88 -8.85 1.87
CA THR A 67 -1.42 -8.67 0.48
C THR A 67 -2.49 -7.88 -0.27
N ILE A 68 -2.08 -6.85 -0.97
CA ILE A 68 -2.99 -5.98 -1.71
C ILE A 68 -2.64 -6.04 -3.19
N THR A 69 -3.59 -6.45 -4.00
CA THR A 69 -3.44 -6.45 -5.46
C THR A 69 -4.08 -5.19 -6.02
N ILE A 70 -3.32 -4.45 -6.82
CA ILE A 70 -3.79 -3.18 -7.39
C ILE A 70 -4.27 -3.43 -8.80
N LYS A 71 -5.52 -3.09 -9.06
CA LYS A 71 -6.15 -3.30 -10.35
C LYS A 71 -6.45 -2.00 -11.04
N ALA A 72 -6.44 -2.01 -12.37
CA ALA A 72 -6.84 -0.88 -13.17
C ALA A 72 -8.35 -0.64 -13.04
N ARG A 73 -8.71 0.60 -13.26
CA ARG A 73 -10.10 1.05 -13.27
C ARG A 73 -10.97 0.31 -14.29
#